data_b2052e33d235493b9f5be1ddb7b9ff09
#
_entry.id   b2052e33d235493b9f5be1ddb7b9ff09
#
_cell.length_a   1.000
_cell.length_b   1.000
_cell.length_c   1.000
_cell.angle_alpha   90.00
_cell.angle_beta   90.00
_cell.angle_gamma   90.00
#
_symmetry.space_group_name_H-M   'P 1'
#
loop_
_entity.id
_entity.type
_entity.pdbx_description
1 polymer ?
#
loop_
_entity_poly.entity_id
_entity_poly.type
_entity_poly.pdbx_seq_one_letter_code
_entity_poly.pdbx_strand_id
1 'polypeptide(L)'
;MNNKKNEALEYHSNGRPGKIEVVASKSYATQNDLALAYSPGVAEPCLQIHQNPESVYAYTAKSNLVAVISNGTAVLGLGNIGALASKPVMEGKGMLFKIYADIDVFDIELNTEDVEIFIQTVKTIAPTFGGINLEDIKAPECFEIERRLKQELDIPVMHDDQHGTAIVSAAALLNACEIAGKQISEVTVVINGAGAAAISCALLY
;
A
#
# COMPACT_ATOMS: atom_id res chain seq x y z
N MET A 1 0.95 11.90 -29.24
CA MET A 1 1.61 11.06 -28.22
C MET A 1 2.72 11.77 -27.44
N ASN A 2 3.57 12.57 -28.06
CA ASN A 2 4.66 13.29 -27.36
C ASN A 2 4.18 14.30 -26.28
N ASN A 3 3.04 14.97 -26.49
CA ASN A 3 2.55 16.00 -25.57
C ASN A 3 2.18 15.44 -24.19
N LYS A 4 1.43 14.31 -24.13
CA LYS A 4 1.05 13.67 -22.86
C LYS A 4 2.23 13.12 -22.04
N LYS A 5 3.30 12.69 -22.73
CA LYS A 5 4.54 12.25 -22.04
C LYS A 5 5.22 13.43 -21.35
N ASN A 6 5.30 14.56 -22.02
CA ASN A 6 5.91 15.78 -21.46
C ASN A 6 5.06 16.32 -20.32
N GLU A 7 3.73 16.36 -20.46
CA GLU A 7 2.80 16.76 -19.39
C GLU A 7 2.95 15.88 -18.14
N ALA A 8 3.10 14.56 -18.29
CA ALA A 8 3.32 13.67 -17.16
C ALA A 8 4.66 13.92 -16.45
N LEU A 9 5.74 14.14 -17.20
CA LEU A 9 7.04 14.46 -16.61
C LEU A 9 7.01 15.83 -15.89
N GLU A 10 6.36 16.81 -16.50
CA GLU A 10 6.16 18.15 -15.94
C GLU A 10 5.34 18.09 -14.63
N TYR A 11 4.26 17.32 -14.62
CA TYR A 11 3.43 17.09 -13.43
C TYR A 11 4.24 16.55 -12.24
N HIS A 12 5.19 15.64 -12.48
CA HIS A 12 5.98 15.03 -11.41
C HIS A 12 7.18 15.89 -10.97
N SER A 13 7.65 16.80 -11.79
CA SER A 13 8.86 17.61 -11.53
C SER A 13 8.58 19.05 -11.17
N ASN A 14 7.41 19.60 -11.51
CA ASN A 14 7.10 21.00 -11.32
C ASN A 14 6.81 21.33 -9.84
N GLY A 15 7.34 22.43 -9.36
CA GLY A 15 7.25 22.83 -7.97
C GLY A 15 8.05 21.90 -7.05
N ARG A 16 7.40 21.32 -6.04
CA ARG A 16 8.00 20.28 -5.20
C ARG A 16 7.92 18.93 -5.93
N PRO A 17 9.04 18.28 -6.26
CA PRO A 17 9.00 16.98 -6.93
C PRO A 17 8.29 15.90 -6.13
N GLY A 18 7.67 14.94 -6.84
CA GLY A 18 6.91 13.84 -6.23
C GLY A 18 5.44 14.19 -5.99
N LYS A 19 4.74 13.32 -5.27
CA LYS A 19 3.28 13.44 -5.02
C LYS A 19 2.89 13.41 -3.54
N ILE A 20 3.86 13.15 -2.67
CA ILE A 20 3.63 13.07 -1.22
C ILE A 20 4.56 14.03 -0.47
N GLU A 21 4.12 14.46 0.70
CA GLU A 21 4.96 15.19 1.63
C GLU A 21 4.62 14.78 3.07
N VAL A 22 5.60 14.91 3.98
CA VAL A 22 5.40 14.68 5.41
C VAL A 22 5.31 16.03 6.10
N VAL A 23 4.22 16.25 6.82
CA VAL A 23 3.96 17.48 7.56
C VAL A 23 3.70 17.19 9.04
N ALA A 24 4.10 18.11 9.91
CA ALA A 24 3.78 18.00 11.33
C ALA A 24 2.28 18.22 11.55
N SER A 25 1.64 17.31 12.30
CA SER A 25 0.21 17.35 12.63
C SER A 25 -0.09 18.07 13.95
N LYS A 26 0.93 18.43 14.74
CA LYS A 26 0.81 19.14 16.02
C LYS A 26 1.40 20.53 15.91
N SER A 27 0.96 21.42 16.82
CA SER A 27 1.56 22.75 16.96
C SER A 27 3.05 22.64 17.33
N TYR A 28 3.85 23.54 16.79
CA TYR A 28 5.28 23.68 17.06
C TYR A 28 5.72 25.16 17.17
N ALA A 29 4.77 26.04 17.46
CA ALA A 29 5.01 27.48 17.45
C ALA A 29 5.67 27.99 18.74
N THR A 30 5.56 27.26 19.85
CA THR A 30 6.07 27.67 21.15
C THR A 30 7.09 26.67 21.71
N GLN A 31 7.91 27.16 22.67
CA GLN A 31 8.83 26.27 23.41
C GLN A 31 8.09 25.18 24.18
N ASN A 32 6.89 25.49 24.68
CA ASN A 32 6.06 24.50 25.36
C ASN A 32 5.58 23.41 24.40
N ASP A 33 5.19 23.76 23.18
CA ASP A 33 4.82 22.78 22.15
C ASP A 33 5.99 21.82 21.87
N LEU A 34 7.20 22.36 21.72
CA LEU A 34 8.40 21.56 21.49
C LEU A 34 8.77 20.68 22.68
N ALA A 35 8.59 21.18 23.91
CA ALA A 35 8.83 20.41 25.12
C ALA A 35 7.85 19.24 25.28
N LEU A 36 6.60 19.41 24.84
CA LEU A 36 5.60 18.33 24.82
C LEU A 36 5.84 17.35 23.67
N ALA A 37 6.18 17.87 22.48
CA ALA A 37 6.36 17.05 21.28
C ALA A 37 7.65 16.19 21.32
N TYR A 38 8.69 16.65 22.02
CA TYR A 38 9.97 15.96 22.08
C TYR A 38 10.47 15.82 23.52
N SER A 39 11.41 16.62 23.96
CA SER A 39 12.02 16.44 25.29
C SER A 39 11.62 17.59 26.24
N PRO A 40 11.11 17.26 27.45
CA PRO A 40 11.01 15.96 28.13
C PRO A 40 9.66 15.24 27.90
N GLY A 41 8.63 15.88 27.36
CA GLY A 41 7.24 15.41 27.37
C GLY A 41 7.03 14.08 26.65
N VAL A 42 7.82 13.78 25.60
CA VAL A 42 7.72 12.52 24.82
C VAL A 42 7.98 11.26 25.64
N ALA A 43 8.62 11.38 26.81
CA ALA A 43 8.85 10.25 27.71
C ALA A 43 7.53 9.60 28.20
N GLU A 44 6.50 10.38 28.44
CA GLU A 44 5.22 9.87 28.95
C GLU A 44 4.53 8.90 27.97
N PRO A 45 4.26 9.25 26.70
CA PRO A 45 3.70 8.29 25.76
C PRO A 45 4.62 7.08 25.52
N CYS A 46 5.96 7.24 25.55
CA CYS A 46 6.87 6.10 25.45
C CYS A 46 6.67 5.10 26.61
N LEU A 47 6.55 5.60 27.85
CA LEU A 47 6.31 4.76 29.02
C LEU A 47 4.93 4.09 28.97
N GLN A 48 3.89 4.80 28.51
CA GLN A 48 2.55 4.23 28.33
C GLN A 48 2.56 3.09 27.29
N ILE A 49 3.21 3.28 26.16
CA ILE A 49 3.33 2.25 25.13
C ILE A 49 4.15 1.05 25.63
N HIS A 50 5.23 1.30 26.39
CA HIS A 50 6.04 0.22 26.97
C HIS A 50 5.23 -0.64 27.95
N GLN A 51 4.35 -0.03 28.74
CA GLN A 51 3.48 -0.73 29.70
C GLN A 51 2.29 -1.43 29.02
N ASN A 52 1.73 -0.79 28.00
CA ASN A 52 0.61 -1.31 27.21
C ASN A 52 0.85 -1.04 25.73
N PRO A 53 1.35 -2.02 24.96
CA PRO A 53 1.67 -1.85 23.54
C PRO A 53 0.51 -1.36 22.66
N GLU A 54 -0.74 -1.69 22.99
CA GLU A 54 -1.93 -1.21 22.26
C GLU A 54 -2.08 0.32 22.32
N SER A 55 -1.50 0.97 23.30
CA SER A 55 -1.50 2.44 23.43
C SER A 55 -0.74 3.13 22.27
N VAL A 56 0.06 2.39 21.47
CA VAL A 56 0.74 2.92 20.31
C VAL A 56 -0.24 3.55 19.31
N TYR A 57 -1.42 2.97 19.16
CA TYR A 57 -2.47 3.50 18.27
C TYR A 57 -3.10 4.81 18.78
N ALA A 58 -3.05 5.06 20.08
CA ALA A 58 -3.55 6.31 20.65
C ALA A 58 -2.54 7.47 20.58
N TYR A 59 -1.24 7.16 20.65
CA TYR A 59 -0.20 8.17 20.82
C TYR A 59 0.70 8.38 19.60
N THR A 60 0.55 7.59 18.54
CA THR A 60 1.40 7.69 17.34
C THR A 60 0.61 7.69 16.03
N ALA A 61 1.27 8.03 14.94
CA ALA A 61 0.71 7.98 13.59
C ALA A 61 0.39 6.55 13.13
N LYS A 62 0.85 5.50 13.84
CA LYS A 62 0.56 4.09 13.51
C LYS A 62 -0.95 3.82 13.33
N SER A 63 -1.80 4.54 14.03
CA SER A 63 -3.27 4.41 13.94
C SER A 63 -3.84 4.69 12.55
N ASN A 64 -3.14 5.48 11.71
CA ASN A 64 -3.59 5.88 10.38
C ASN A 64 -2.49 5.82 9.31
N LEU A 65 -1.39 5.11 9.56
CA LEU A 65 -0.25 5.05 8.65
C LEU A 65 -0.12 3.66 8.05
N VAL A 66 -0.18 3.56 6.72
CA VAL A 66 -0.01 2.33 5.94
C VAL A 66 1.32 2.38 5.18
N ALA A 67 2.03 1.26 5.12
CA ALA A 67 3.13 1.10 4.17
C ALA A 67 2.62 0.60 2.82
N VAL A 68 2.95 1.28 1.74
CA VAL A 68 2.84 0.74 0.38
C VAL A 68 4.21 0.18 0.01
N ILE A 69 4.31 -1.15 -0.12
CA ILE A 69 5.59 -1.84 -0.28
C ILE A 69 5.66 -2.54 -1.63
N SER A 70 6.73 -2.27 -2.38
CA SER A 70 6.99 -2.86 -3.70
C SER A 70 8.46 -3.24 -3.85
N ASN A 71 8.76 -4.14 -4.78
CA ASN A 71 10.11 -4.32 -5.32
C ASN A 71 10.19 -3.99 -6.83
N GLY A 72 9.09 -3.51 -7.40
CA GLY A 72 9.02 -3.05 -8.79
C GLY A 72 9.16 -4.17 -9.83
N THR A 73 8.81 -5.42 -9.46
CA THR A 73 8.97 -6.59 -10.35
C THR A 73 7.80 -6.83 -11.29
N ALA A 74 6.65 -6.17 -11.09
CA ALA A 74 5.46 -6.28 -11.93
C ALA A 74 4.73 -4.95 -12.09
N VAL A 75 5.46 -3.89 -12.42
CA VAL A 75 4.90 -2.54 -12.59
C VAL A 75 4.00 -2.49 -13.81
N LEU A 76 2.81 -1.94 -13.63
CA LEU A 76 1.72 -1.91 -14.61
C LEU A 76 2.17 -1.56 -16.04
N GLY A 77 2.05 -2.53 -16.95
CA GLY A 77 2.39 -2.37 -18.37
C GLY A 77 3.89 -2.24 -18.70
N LEU A 78 4.76 -2.20 -17.69
CA LEU A 78 6.21 -2.05 -17.84
C LEU A 78 6.99 -3.30 -17.42
N GLY A 79 6.38 -4.17 -16.58
CA GLY A 79 7.02 -5.38 -16.08
C GLY A 79 8.05 -5.11 -14.98
N ASN A 80 9.14 -5.86 -14.95
CA ASN A 80 10.21 -5.70 -13.98
C ASN A 80 11.11 -4.51 -14.36
N ILE A 81 10.89 -3.37 -13.72
CA ILE A 81 11.70 -2.15 -13.88
C ILE A 81 12.51 -1.81 -12.63
N GLY A 82 12.37 -2.62 -11.57
CA GLY A 82 13.09 -2.50 -10.32
C GLY A 82 12.53 -1.47 -9.34
N ALA A 83 13.00 -1.56 -8.11
CA ALA A 83 12.51 -0.80 -6.97
C ALA A 83 12.54 0.72 -7.19
N LEU A 84 13.68 1.28 -7.60
CA LEU A 84 13.80 2.73 -7.76
C LEU A 84 12.84 3.31 -8.80
N ALA A 85 12.66 2.61 -9.93
CA ALA A 85 11.80 3.08 -11.01
C ALA A 85 10.30 2.90 -10.71
N SER A 86 9.92 2.06 -9.75
CA SER A 86 8.53 1.89 -9.30
C SER A 86 8.04 3.03 -8.39
N LYS A 87 8.95 3.80 -7.78
CA LYS A 87 8.60 4.84 -6.80
C LYS A 87 7.50 5.81 -7.27
N PRO A 88 7.48 6.33 -8.51
CA PRO A 88 6.39 7.22 -8.93
C PRO A 88 5.00 6.56 -8.88
N VAL A 89 4.92 5.24 -9.09
CA VAL A 89 3.67 4.49 -8.97
C VAL A 89 3.27 4.37 -7.49
N MET A 90 4.22 4.05 -6.62
CA MET A 90 3.98 3.88 -5.18
C MET A 90 3.54 5.18 -4.50
N GLU A 91 4.16 6.32 -4.85
CA GLU A 91 3.66 7.63 -4.43
C GLU A 91 2.24 7.90 -4.95
N GLY A 92 1.93 7.48 -6.18
CA GLY A 92 0.58 7.56 -6.74
C GLY A 92 -0.42 6.75 -5.93
N LYS A 93 -0.06 5.52 -5.53
CA LYS A 93 -0.88 4.69 -4.65
C LYS A 93 -1.10 5.37 -3.29
N GLY A 94 -0.05 5.94 -2.69
CA GLY A 94 -0.15 6.71 -1.45
C GLY A 94 -1.11 7.89 -1.56
N MET A 95 -1.04 8.63 -2.68
CA MET A 95 -1.98 9.71 -2.96
C MET A 95 -3.44 9.22 -3.04
N LEU A 96 -3.70 8.06 -3.65
CA LEU A 96 -5.04 7.48 -3.71
C LEU A 96 -5.56 7.07 -2.33
N PHE A 97 -4.73 6.46 -1.49
CA PHE A 97 -5.09 6.17 -0.09
C PHE A 97 -5.51 7.44 0.65
N LYS A 98 -4.77 8.54 0.46
CA LYS A 98 -5.09 9.82 1.11
C LYS A 98 -6.39 10.42 0.59
N ILE A 99 -6.59 10.44 -0.73
CA ILE A 99 -7.77 11.08 -1.35
C ILE A 99 -9.05 10.32 -1.01
N TYR A 100 -9.04 8.98 -1.05
CA TYR A 100 -10.25 8.19 -0.93
C TYR A 100 -10.56 7.70 0.48
N ALA A 101 -9.56 7.59 1.34
CA ALA A 101 -9.73 7.01 2.67
C ALA A 101 -9.14 7.87 3.80
N ASP A 102 -8.51 8.99 3.48
CA ASP A 102 -7.77 9.84 4.43
C ASP A 102 -6.70 9.06 5.23
N ILE A 103 -6.12 8.02 4.63
CA ILE A 103 -5.03 7.22 5.19
C ILE A 103 -3.70 7.81 4.76
N ASP A 104 -2.80 7.99 5.72
CA ASP A 104 -1.41 8.40 5.47
C ASP A 104 -0.59 7.20 4.98
N VAL A 105 0.36 7.47 4.07
CA VAL A 105 1.18 6.41 3.47
C VAL A 105 2.65 6.80 3.48
N PHE A 106 3.50 5.82 3.82
CA PHE A 106 4.89 5.80 3.38
C PHE A 106 5.05 4.72 2.31
N ASP A 107 5.57 5.11 1.15
CA ASP A 107 5.97 4.18 0.11
C ASP A 107 7.39 3.68 0.37
N ILE A 108 7.57 2.35 0.27
CA ILE A 108 8.81 1.65 0.61
C ILE A 108 9.18 0.75 -0.57
N GLU A 109 10.22 1.13 -1.30
CA GLU A 109 10.74 0.37 -2.44
C GLU A 109 11.90 -0.53 -2.01
N LEU A 110 11.68 -1.85 -1.94
CA LEU A 110 12.68 -2.82 -1.53
C LEU A 110 13.52 -3.29 -2.72
N ASN A 111 14.80 -3.01 -2.70
CA ASN A 111 15.72 -3.43 -3.76
C ASN A 111 16.15 -4.90 -3.58
N THR A 112 15.18 -5.81 -3.68
CA THR A 112 15.40 -7.25 -3.62
C THR A 112 14.34 -8.01 -4.39
N GLU A 113 14.73 -9.11 -5.05
CA GLU A 113 13.81 -10.11 -5.59
C GLU A 113 13.78 -11.40 -4.74
N ASP A 114 14.61 -11.48 -3.71
CA ASP A 114 14.62 -12.60 -2.77
C ASP A 114 13.41 -12.51 -1.82
N VAL A 115 12.58 -13.55 -1.82
CA VAL A 115 11.34 -13.62 -1.04
C VAL A 115 11.61 -13.58 0.46
N GLU A 116 12.67 -14.25 0.94
CA GLU A 116 13.01 -14.27 2.35
C GLU A 116 13.50 -12.92 2.85
N ILE A 117 14.38 -12.27 2.08
CA ILE A 117 14.87 -10.92 2.40
C ILE A 117 13.70 -9.94 2.41
N PHE A 118 12.78 -10.04 1.43
CA PHE A 118 11.59 -9.20 1.35
C PHE A 118 10.74 -9.35 2.62
N ILE A 119 10.36 -10.58 2.96
CA ILE A 119 9.51 -10.88 4.12
C ILE A 119 10.17 -10.40 5.42
N GLN A 120 11.45 -10.72 5.64
CA GLN A 120 12.16 -10.31 6.85
C GLN A 120 12.26 -8.79 6.97
N THR A 121 12.49 -8.08 5.85
CA THR A 121 12.53 -6.62 5.84
C THR A 121 11.17 -6.04 6.24
N VAL A 122 10.08 -6.52 5.63
CA VAL A 122 8.72 -6.07 5.95
C VAL A 122 8.38 -6.31 7.42
N LYS A 123 8.70 -7.48 7.95
CA LYS A 123 8.52 -7.80 9.39
C LYS A 123 9.29 -6.86 10.29
N THR A 124 10.50 -6.50 9.90
CA THR A 124 11.37 -5.60 10.70
C THR A 124 10.82 -4.19 10.79
N ILE A 125 10.19 -3.68 9.72
CA ILE A 125 9.63 -2.32 9.69
C ILE A 125 8.15 -2.26 10.11
N ALA A 126 7.47 -3.39 10.20
CA ALA A 126 6.04 -3.48 10.51
C ALA A 126 5.61 -2.74 11.81
N PRO A 127 6.43 -2.64 12.88
CA PRO A 127 6.05 -1.88 14.07
C PRO A 127 5.67 -0.42 13.80
N THR A 128 6.17 0.18 12.72
CA THR A 128 5.87 1.57 12.34
C THR A 128 4.43 1.75 11.82
N PHE A 129 3.83 0.70 11.24
CA PHE A 129 2.62 0.81 10.43
C PHE A 129 1.40 0.16 11.08
N GLY A 130 0.22 0.72 10.81
CA GLY A 130 -1.08 0.13 11.16
C GLY A 130 -1.58 -0.89 10.14
N GLY A 131 -0.98 -0.93 8.95
CA GLY A 131 -1.29 -1.89 7.89
C GLY A 131 -0.27 -1.85 6.76
N ILE A 132 -0.31 -2.85 5.87
CA ILE A 132 0.60 -2.99 4.74
C ILE A 132 -0.20 -3.27 3.47
N ASN A 133 0.03 -2.47 2.44
CA ASN A 133 -0.36 -2.72 1.07
C ASN A 133 0.86 -3.16 0.27
N LEU A 134 0.84 -4.38 -0.23
CA LEU A 134 1.83 -4.88 -1.19
C LEU A 134 1.38 -4.48 -2.59
N GLU A 135 2.32 -4.01 -3.42
CA GLU A 135 2.03 -3.47 -4.75
C GLU A 135 3.10 -3.88 -5.77
N ASP A 136 2.69 -4.18 -7.00
CA ASP A 136 3.58 -4.42 -8.15
C ASP A 136 4.66 -5.50 -7.91
N ILE A 137 4.30 -6.56 -7.17
CA ILE A 137 5.14 -7.73 -6.92
C ILE A 137 4.72 -8.84 -7.87
N LYS A 138 5.67 -9.39 -8.62
CA LYS A 138 5.38 -10.43 -9.63
C LYS A 138 4.83 -11.72 -9.00
N ALA A 139 4.01 -12.41 -9.77
CA ALA A 139 3.62 -13.79 -9.49
C ALA A 139 4.72 -14.76 -9.99
N PRO A 140 4.96 -15.90 -9.31
CA PRO A 140 4.19 -16.42 -8.16
C PRO A 140 4.63 -15.89 -6.78
N GLU A 141 5.73 -15.14 -6.68
CA GLU A 141 6.34 -14.69 -5.43
C GLU A 141 5.37 -13.88 -4.56
N CYS A 142 4.51 -13.05 -5.17
CA CYS A 142 3.53 -12.25 -4.45
C CYS A 142 2.55 -13.08 -3.60
N PHE A 143 2.20 -14.29 -4.03
CA PHE A 143 1.30 -15.19 -3.29
C PHE A 143 1.94 -15.68 -1.99
N GLU A 144 3.21 -16.08 -2.06
CA GLU A 144 3.95 -16.56 -0.90
C GLU A 144 4.24 -15.42 0.08
N ILE A 145 4.67 -14.27 -0.42
CA ILE A 145 4.95 -13.07 0.38
C ILE A 145 3.71 -12.66 1.16
N GLU A 146 2.58 -12.50 0.48
CA GLU A 146 1.33 -12.09 1.15
C GLU A 146 0.86 -13.12 2.17
N ARG A 147 0.83 -14.40 1.78
CA ARG A 147 0.38 -15.48 2.66
C ARG A 147 1.18 -15.53 3.96
N ARG A 148 2.51 -15.44 3.86
CA ARG A 148 3.38 -15.49 5.04
C ARG A 148 3.25 -14.24 5.90
N LEU A 149 3.25 -13.06 5.31
CA LEU A 149 3.09 -11.81 6.06
C LEU A 149 1.75 -11.74 6.79
N LYS A 150 0.66 -12.23 6.19
CA LYS A 150 -0.64 -12.39 6.88
C LYS A 150 -0.61 -13.33 8.07
N GLN A 151 0.23 -14.35 8.04
CA GLN A 151 0.37 -15.34 9.13
C GLN A 151 1.34 -14.88 10.23
N GLU A 152 2.31 -14.05 9.89
CA GLU A 152 3.44 -13.70 10.75
C GLU A 152 3.36 -12.28 11.32
N LEU A 153 2.36 -11.47 10.92
CA LEU A 153 2.13 -10.12 11.41
C LEU A 153 0.74 -9.98 12.04
N ASP A 154 0.63 -9.16 13.08
CA ASP A 154 -0.61 -8.86 13.78
C ASP A 154 -1.36 -7.63 13.21
N ILE A 155 -0.89 -7.07 12.09
CA ILE A 155 -1.51 -5.95 11.38
C ILE A 155 -2.08 -6.42 10.03
N PRO A 156 -3.10 -5.76 9.47
CA PRO A 156 -3.63 -6.08 8.15
C PRO A 156 -2.56 -6.02 7.06
N VAL A 157 -2.53 -7.06 6.21
CA VAL A 157 -1.70 -7.13 5.01
C VAL A 157 -2.56 -7.47 3.81
N MET A 158 -2.43 -6.73 2.72
CA MET A 158 -3.15 -6.95 1.48
C MET A 158 -2.20 -6.75 0.28
N HIS A 159 -2.35 -7.59 -0.75
CA HIS A 159 -1.73 -7.35 -2.06
C HIS A 159 -2.82 -6.83 -3.01
N ASP A 160 -2.73 -5.56 -3.40
CA ASP A 160 -3.80 -4.89 -4.15
C ASP A 160 -4.00 -5.47 -5.55
N ASP A 161 -2.92 -5.81 -6.27
CA ASP A 161 -3.01 -6.44 -7.60
C ASP A 161 -3.79 -7.76 -7.59
N GLN A 162 -3.79 -8.47 -6.47
CA GLN A 162 -4.60 -9.66 -6.26
C GLN A 162 -6.04 -9.26 -5.90
N HIS A 163 -6.21 -8.69 -4.72
CA HIS A 163 -7.51 -8.56 -4.07
C HIS A 163 -8.29 -7.32 -4.50
N GLY A 164 -7.62 -6.18 -4.75
CA GLY A 164 -8.26 -4.98 -5.27
C GLY A 164 -8.88 -5.23 -6.65
N THR A 165 -8.11 -5.83 -7.55
CA THR A 165 -8.61 -6.20 -8.89
C THR A 165 -9.75 -7.22 -8.81
N ALA A 166 -9.64 -8.24 -7.96
CA ALA A 166 -10.71 -9.23 -7.79
C ALA A 166 -12.01 -8.60 -7.29
N ILE A 167 -11.94 -7.71 -6.29
CA ILE A 167 -13.10 -7.03 -5.72
C ILE A 167 -13.82 -6.16 -6.77
N VAL A 168 -13.09 -5.31 -7.48
CA VAL A 168 -13.69 -4.39 -8.45
C VAL A 168 -14.25 -5.13 -9.67
N SER A 169 -13.59 -6.21 -10.11
CA SER A 169 -14.08 -7.02 -11.24
C SER A 169 -15.29 -7.88 -10.86
N ALA A 170 -15.35 -8.41 -9.64
CA ALA A 170 -16.55 -9.09 -9.13
C ALA A 170 -17.74 -8.14 -9.03
N ALA A 171 -17.56 -6.93 -8.53
CA ALA A 171 -18.61 -5.90 -8.52
C ALA A 171 -19.10 -5.58 -9.94
N ALA A 172 -18.17 -5.46 -10.90
CA ALA A 172 -18.51 -5.25 -12.31
C ALA A 172 -19.27 -6.44 -12.91
N LEU A 173 -18.89 -7.68 -12.58
CA LEU A 173 -19.57 -8.89 -13.02
C LEU A 173 -21.02 -8.93 -12.50
N LEU A 174 -21.24 -8.65 -11.23
CA LEU A 174 -22.58 -8.61 -10.63
C LEU A 174 -23.45 -7.58 -11.33
N ASN A 175 -22.96 -6.37 -11.53
CA ASN A 175 -23.70 -5.33 -12.26
C ASN A 175 -23.96 -5.70 -13.72
N ALA A 176 -23.01 -6.35 -14.39
CA ALA A 176 -23.20 -6.83 -15.76
C ALA A 176 -24.29 -7.91 -15.86
N CYS A 177 -24.35 -8.82 -14.90
CA CYS A 177 -25.42 -9.82 -14.80
C CYS A 177 -26.79 -9.16 -14.61
N GLU A 178 -26.90 -8.18 -13.72
CA GLU A 178 -28.12 -7.42 -13.49
C GLU A 178 -28.61 -6.71 -14.78
N ILE A 179 -27.73 -5.96 -15.44
CA ILE A 179 -28.03 -5.27 -16.70
C ILE A 179 -28.45 -6.25 -17.80
N ALA A 180 -27.82 -7.42 -17.87
CA ALA A 180 -28.10 -8.44 -18.86
C ALA A 180 -29.33 -9.32 -18.52
N GLY A 181 -29.93 -9.16 -17.34
CA GLY A 181 -31.04 -9.98 -16.84
C GLY A 181 -30.68 -11.45 -16.63
N LYS A 182 -29.41 -11.75 -16.29
CA LYS A 182 -28.87 -13.10 -16.07
C LYS A 182 -28.62 -13.36 -14.59
N GLN A 183 -28.85 -14.61 -14.18
CA GLN A 183 -28.38 -15.06 -12.88
C GLN A 183 -26.90 -15.38 -12.93
N ILE A 184 -26.15 -15.09 -11.86
CA ILE A 184 -24.71 -15.34 -11.81
C ILE A 184 -24.37 -16.84 -11.99
N SER A 185 -25.23 -17.73 -11.55
CA SER A 185 -25.11 -19.18 -11.74
C SER A 185 -25.24 -19.66 -13.19
N GLU A 186 -25.71 -18.78 -14.10
CA GLU A 186 -25.96 -19.10 -15.52
C GLU A 186 -24.85 -18.57 -16.43
N VAL A 187 -23.87 -17.84 -15.87
CA VAL A 187 -22.80 -17.26 -16.68
C VAL A 187 -21.57 -18.16 -16.72
N THR A 188 -20.88 -18.12 -17.84
CA THR A 188 -19.56 -18.74 -17.99
C THR A 188 -18.50 -17.63 -18.03
N VAL A 189 -17.54 -17.70 -17.13
CA VAL A 189 -16.41 -16.78 -17.09
C VAL A 189 -15.21 -17.40 -17.77
N VAL A 190 -14.62 -16.70 -18.74
CA VAL A 190 -13.39 -17.10 -19.41
C VAL A 190 -12.27 -16.17 -18.97
N ILE A 191 -11.22 -16.75 -18.36
CA ILE A 191 -10.06 -16.00 -17.88
C ILE A 191 -8.90 -16.28 -18.79
N ASN A 192 -8.32 -15.23 -19.39
CA ASN A 192 -7.13 -15.31 -20.22
C ASN A 192 -5.94 -14.68 -19.51
N GLY A 193 -5.06 -15.50 -18.97
CA GLY A 193 -3.90 -15.10 -18.18
C GLY A 193 -3.79 -15.87 -16.87
N ALA A 194 -2.60 -15.84 -16.25
CA ALA A 194 -2.29 -16.53 -14.99
C ALA A 194 -1.42 -15.66 -14.05
N GLY A 195 -1.53 -14.34 -14.17
CA GLY A 195 -0.89 -13.39 -13.26
C GLY A 195 -1.65 -13.26 -11.93
N ALA A 196 -1.13 -12.42 -11.02
CA ALA A 196 -1.71 -12.21 -9.69
C ALA A 196 -3.20 -11.88 -9.74
N ALA A 197 -3.61 -10.92 -10.55
CA ALA A 197 -5.00 -10.51 -10.73
C ALA A 197 -5.90 -11.63 -11.28
N ALA A 198 -5.46 -12.31 -12.35
CA ALA A 198 -6.26 -13.35 -12.99
C ALA A 198 -6.57 -14.52 -12.06
N ILE A 199 -5.57 -14.97 -11.30
CA ILE A 199 -5.74 -16.07 -10.33
C ILE A 199 -6.68 -15.65 -9.20
N SER A 200 -6.52 -14.44 -8.65
CA SER A 200 -7.38 -13.95 -7.56
C SER A 200 -8.82 -13.72 -8.03
N CYS A 201 -9.04 -13.22 -9.24
CA CYS A 201 -10.37 -13.15 -9.85
C CYS A 201 -11.02 -14.54 -9.98
N ALA A 202 -10.25 -15.53 -10.48
CA ALA A 202 -10.74 -16.89 -10.64
C ALA A 202 -11.14 -17.57 -9.32
N LEU A 203 -10.44 -17.22 -8.24
CA LEU A 203 -10.74 -17.76 -6.90
C LEU A 203 -11.95 -17.09 -6.25
N LEU A 204 -12.25 -15.84 -6.65
CA LEU A 204 -13.37 -15.09 -6.08
C LEU A 204 -14.70 -15.38 -6.77
N TYR A 205 -14.70 -15.68 -8.08
CA TYR A 205 -15.89 -15.97 -8.89
C TYR A 205 -16.40 -17.39 -8.69
#